data_6b4562043e3e26f45c11e94cf3109a14
#
_entry.id   6b4562043e3e26f45c11e94cf3109a14
#
_cell.length_a   1.000
_cell.length_b   1.000
_cell.length_c   1.000
_cell.angle_alpha   90.00
_cell.angle_beta   90.00
_cell.angle_gamma   90.00
#
_symmetry.space_group_name_H-M   'P 1'
#
loop_
_entity.id
_entity.type
_entity.pdbx_description
1 polymer ?
#
loop_
_entity_poly.entity_id
_entity_poly.type
_entity_poly.pdbx_seq_one_letter_code
_entity_poly.pdbx_strand_id
1 'polypeptide(L)'
;MTHRKRLFLWVALGLVFLLAGAVTWLWTANLGVFKPQIERLVSDATGRELRIDGELVIELGRQSFLVANGIRLQNAMWANEPEMVRVERLEVRIDLWSLYRGPIVVDMIDVDGVQVRLARLEDGTANWAIGEGEPRDRNTDEVERGGFDVLLGEITVDDAELVFESPERTGPIQVRVDSLRQRQRDDDFLDLSVSGAIGDRAVRVEGEVGTWQSLLTGENIHYTLDGDFDVFSVSSSGFIDSLLAPRRPSMTFTATGPDINDLLTLARIEASGEGDIRLEGQLAASDNEPLQLDICLLYTSP
;
A
#
# COMPACT_ATOMS: atom_id res chain seq x y z
N MET A 1 -4.51 63.51 20.21
CA MET A 1 -4.97 62.22 19.61
C MET A 1 -4.04 61.65 18.51
N THR A 2 -2.89 62.25 18.24
CA THR A 2 -2.02 61.87 17.09
C THR A 2 -0.91 60.85 17.47
N HIS A 3 -0.41 60.81 18.70
CA HIS A 3 0.67 59.91 19.11
C HIS A 3 0.26 58.44 19.23
N ARG A 4 -0.94 58.14 19.71
CA ARG A 4 -1.47 56.77 19.80
C ARG A 4 -1.67 56.11 18.44
N LYS A 5 -2.13 56.88 17.44
CA LYS A 5 -2.30 56.37 16.08
C LYS A 5 -0.96 56.06 15.40
N ARG A 6 0.07 56.89 15.63
CA ARG A 6 1.41 56.63 15.11
C ARG A 6 2.05 55.43 15.75
N LEU A 7 1.91 55.25 17.06
CA LEU A 7 2.40 54.07 17.78
C LEU A 7 1.74 52.78 17.26
N PHE A 8 0.40 52.80 17.05
CA PHE A 8 -0.33 51.67 16.52
C PHE A 8 0.13 51.29 15.07
N LEU A 9 0.44 52.33 14.27
CA LEU A 9 0.92 52.13 12.90
C LEU A 9 2.32 51.52 12.85
N TRP A 10 3.22 51.93 13.77
CA TRP A 10 4.54 51.36 13.87
C TRP A 10 4.55 49.93 14.42
N VAL A 11 3.66 49.60 15.37
CA VAL A 11 3.45 48.23 15.85
C VAL A 11 2.88 47.33 14.76
N ALA A 12 1.87 47.81 14.01
CA ALA A 12 1.31 47.05 12.90
C ALA A 12 2.34 46.81 11.78
N LEU A 13 3.15 47.83 11.44
CA LEU A 13 4.23 47.70 10.46
C LEU A 13 5.31 46.72 10.94
N GLY A 14 5.70 46.75 12.22
CA GLY A 14 6.61 45.80 12.83
C GLY A 14 6.09 44.37 12.77
N LEU A 15 4.79 44.15 13.05
CA LEU A 15 4.13 42.85 12.97
C LEU A 15 4.12 42.34 11.52
N VAL A 16 3.81 43.20 10.55
CA VAL A 16 3.85 42.85 9.12
C VAL A 16 5.26 42.44 8.68
N PHE A 17 6.28 43.21 9.10
CA PHE A 17 7.69 42.84 8.82
C PHE A 17 8.11 41.55 9.49
N LEU A 18 7.66 41.28 10.70
CA LEU A 18 7.95 40.05 11.43
C LEU A 18 7.26 38.86 10.76
N LEU A 19 6.00 39.01 10.35
CA LEU A 19 5.28 37.99 9.58
C LEU A 19 5.91 37.75 8.21
N ALA A 20 6.27 38.84 7.48
CA ALA A 20 6.94 38.71 6.19
C ALA A 20 8.32 38.04 6.35
N GLY A 21 9.06 38.39 7.38
CA GLY A 21 10.34 37.74 7.72
C GLY A 21 10.16 36.25 8.07
N ALA A 22 9.14 35.91 8.86
CA ALA A 22 8.82 34.55 9.20
C ALA A 22 8.41 33.72 7.97
N VAL A 23 7.58 34.29 7.10
CA VAL A 23 7.18 33.66 5.84
C VAL A 23 8.39 33.47 4.91
N THR A 24 9.25 34.50 4.78
CA THR A 24 10.47 34.41 3.96
C THR A 24 11.43 33.36 4.54
N TRP A 25 11.58 33.34 5.88
CA TRP A 25 12.39 32.34 6.56
C TRP A 25 11.82 30.93 6.35
N LEU A 26 10.51 30.74 6.43
CA LEU A 26 9.86 29.45 6.17
C LEU A 26 10.06 28.99 4.71
N TRP A 27 10.05 29.92 3.76
CA TRP A 27 10.29 29.65 2.34
C TRP A 27 11.76 29.36 1.99
N THR A 28 12.68 29.86 2.80
CA THR A 28 14.13 29.64 2.61
C THR A 28 14.71 28.61 3.55
N ALA A 29 13.96 28.19 4.56
CA ALA A 29 14.40 27.18 5.51
C ALA A 29 14.52 25.84 4.79
N ASN A 30 15.71 25.26 4.82
CA ASN A 30 15.91 23.87 4.41
C ASN A 30 15.20 22.97 5.42
N LEU A 31 13.96 22.57 5.09
CA LEU A 31 13.13 21.74 5.95
C LEU A 31 13.68 20.30 6.13
N GLY A 32 14.82 19.98 5.49
CA GLY A 32 15.59 18.76 5.73
C GLY A 32 16.03 18.59 7.20
N VAL A 33 15.98 19.67 8.02
CA VAL A 33 16.20 19.58 9.47
C VAL A 33 15.18 18.69 10.21
N PHE A 34 14.02 18.42 9.58
CA PHE A 34 13.02 17.49 10.12
C PHE A 34 13.33 16.01 9.86
N LYS A 35 14.32 15.69 9.03
CA LYS A 35 14.73 14.32 8.73
C LYS A 35 14.98 13.48 10.01
N PRO A 36 15.76 13.92 11.01
CA PRO A 36 15.97 13.14 12.23
C PRO A 36 14.70 12.94 13.06
N GLN A 37 13.74 13.85 12.97
CA GLN A 37 12.46 13.72 13.68
C GLN A 37 11.58 12.65 13.00
N ILE A 38 11.51 12.65 11.66
CA ILE A 38 10.79 11.64 10.88
C ILE A 38 11.42 10.26 11.12
N GLU A 39 12.76 10.15 11.04
CA GLU A 39 13.47 8.90 11.31
C GLU A 39 13.15 8.35 12.70
N ARG A 40 13.16 9.19 13.74
CA ARG A 40 12.81 8.78 15.10
C ARG A 40 11.34 8.38 15.22
N LEU A 41 10.41 9.19 14.71
CA LEU A 41 8.98 8.92 14.80
C LEU A 41 8.63 7.56 14.23
N VAL A 42 9.14 7.26 13.03
CA VAL A 42 8.90 5.98 12.38
C VAL A 42 9.65 4.85 13.10
N SER A 43 10.89 5.08 13.55
CA SER A 43 11.64 4.07 14.30
C SER A 43 10.96 3.71 15.61
N ASP A 44 10.41 4.69 16.33
CA ASP A 44 9.68 4.49 17.59
C ASP A 44 8.34 3.76 17.35
N ALA A 45 7.66 4.10 16.25
CA ALA A 45 6.38 3.47 15.90
C ALA A 45 6.53 2.03 15.40
N THR A 46 7.64 1.74 14.70
CA THR A 46 7.89 0.43 14.09
C THR A 46 8.77 -0.48 14.94
N GLY A 47 9.50 0.08 15.91
CA GLY A 47 10.56 -0.63 16.65
C GLY A 47 11.77 -0.99 15.77
N ARG A 48 11.90 -0.37 14.59
CA ARG A 48 12.95 -0.60 13.60
C ARG A 48 13.59 0.70 13.18
N GLU A 49 14.90 0.70 13.00
CA GLU A 49 15.60 1.89 12.58
C GLU A 49 15.20 2.27 11.14
N LEU A 50 14.63 3.48 10.99
CA LEU A 50 14.45 4.12 9.69
C LEU A 50 15.62 5.05 9.43
N ARG A 51 16.17 4.98 8.23
CA ARG A 51 17.19 5.91 7.73
C ARG A 51 16.77 6.47 6.38
N ILE A 52 17.02 7.75 6.19
CA ILE A 52 16.88 8.43 4.90
C ILE A 52 18.29 8.86 4.50
N ASP A 53 18.97 8.13 3.61
CA ASP A 53 20.38 8.45 3.31
C ASP A 53 20.52 9.66 2.40
N GLY A 54 19.54 9.84 1.51
CA GLY A 54 19.54 10.94 0.56
C GLY A 54 18.98 12.24 1.11
N GLU A 55 18.63 13.11 0.20
CA GLU A 55 18.04 14.41 0.50
C GLU A 55 16.56 14.27 0.83
N LEU A 56 16.11 15.01 1.85
CA LEU A 56 14.71 15.22 2.16
C LEU A 56 14.37 16.67 1.80
N VAL A 57 13.56 16.82 0.76
CA VAL A 57 13.07 18.11 0.29
C VAL A 57 11.60 18.24 0.66
N ILE A 58 11.26 19.33 1.35
CA ILE A 58 9.87 19.66 1.65
C ILE A 58 9.63 21.06 1.08
N GLU A 59 8.77 21.16 0.10
CA GLU A 59 8.35 22.45 -0.46
C GLU A 59 6.94 22.78 -0.01
N LEU A 60 6.82 23.92 0.67
CA LEU A 60 5.54 24.42 1.16
C LEU A 60 4.98 25.42 0.17
N GLY A 61 3.80 25.15 -0.35
CA GLY A 61 3.13 26.00 -1.32
C GLY A 61 1.63 25.77 -1.33
N ARG A 62 0.98 26.22 -2.39
CA ARG A 62 -0.44 25.93 -2.62
C ARG A 62 -0.66 24.44 -2.85
N GLN A 63 0.25 23.80 -3.52
CA GLN A 63 0.47 22.36 -3.54
C GLN A 63 1.83 22.13 -2.89
N SER A 64 1.85 21.40 -1.81
CA SER A 64 3.07 21.10 -1.07
C SER A 64 3.52 19.71 -1.42
N PHE A 65 4.81 19.51 -1.57
CA PHE A 65 5.35 18.19 -1.82
C PHE A 65 6.54 17.89 -0.90
N LEU A 66 6.65 16.61 -0.60
CA LEU A 66 7.75 16.02 0.11
C LEU A 66 8.43 15.03 -0.83
N VAL A 67 9.73 15.19 -1.01
CA VAL A 67 10.55 14.23 -1.74
C VAL A 67 11.61 13.68 -0.80
N ALA A 68 11.67 12.36 -0.65
CA ALA A 68 12.68 11.68 0.13
C ALA A 68 13.41 10.66 -0.75
N ASN A 69 14.74 10.66 -0.71
CA ASN A 69 15.56 9.74 -1.46
C ASN A 69 16.34 8.81 -0.54
N GLY A 70 16.45 7.53 -0.93
CA GLY A 70 17.25 6.54 -0.22
C GLY A 70 16.69 6.19 1.15
N ILE A 71 15.41 5.88 1.22
CA ILE A 71 14.75 5.44 2.45
C ILE A 71 15.08 3.98 2.71
N ARG A 72 15.46 3.63 3.95
CA ARG A 72 15.76 2.27 4.37
C ARG A 72 15.13 1.98 5.72
N LEU A 73 14.44 0.87 5.81
CA LEU A 73 13.90 0.34 7.06
C LEU A 73 14.66 -0.94 7.44
N GLN A 74 15.22 -0.95 8.61
CA GLN A 74 15.99 -2.08 9.12
C GLN A 74 15.11 -3.33 9.24
N ASN A 75 15.70 -4.49 8.97
CA ASN A 75 15.05 -5.79 9.12
C ASN A 75 15.05 -6.27 10.58
N ALA A 76 14.36 -7.39 10.84
CA ALA A 76 14.47 -8.09 12.11
C ALA A 76 15.91 -8.59 12.34
N MET A 77 16.38 -8.60 13.59
CA MET A 77 17.73 -9.05 13.91
C MET A 77 18.02 -10.52 13.54
N TRP A 78 16.97 -11.31 13.40
CA TRP A 78 17.05 -12.71 12.99
C TRP A 78 17.02 -12.91 11.48
N ALA A 79 16.66 -11.89 10.70
CA ALA A 79 16.59 -11.99 9.25
C ALA A 79 17.99 -11.93 8.63
N ASN A 80 18.16 -12.62 7.50
CA ASN A 80 19.44 -12.70 6.80
C ASN A 80 19.87 -11.36 6.18
N GLU A 81 18.88 -10.64 5.65
CA GLU A 81 19.13 -9.35 5.00
C GLU A 81 18.99 -8.20 6.01
N PRO A 82 19.89 -7.22 5.99
CA PRO A 82 19.90 -6.13 6.98
C PRO A 82 18.74 -5.16 6.80
N GLU A 83 18.19 -5.02 5.61
CA GLU A 83 17.12 -4.10 5.26
C GLU A 83 15.86 -4.88 4.89
N MET A 84 14.74 -4.53 5.54
CA MET A 84 13.43 -5.09 5.20
C MET A 84 12.81 -4.34 4.03
N VAL A 85 12.93 -3.01 4.02
CA VAL A 85 12.39 -2.15 2.97
C VAL A 85 13.46 -1.16 2.55
N ARG A 86 13.63 -1.00 1.25
CA ARG A 86 14.42 0.06 0.62
C ARG A 86 13.56 0.76 -0.41
N VAL A 87 13.58 2.09 -0.45
CA VAL A 87 12.92 2.91 -1.45
C VAL A 87 13.93 3.91 -1.99
N GLU A 88 14.12 3.96 -3.31
CA GLU A 88 15.05 4.88 -3.92
C GLU A 88 14.50 6.30 -3.90
N ARG A 89 13.24 6.48 -4.26
CA ARG A 89 12.56 7.77 -4.28
C ARG A 89 11.10 7.64 -3.84
N LEU A 90 10.70 8.53 -2.95
CA LEU A 90 9.32 8.74 -2.55
C LEU A 90 8.98 10.22 -2.77
N GLU A 91 7.92 10.48 -3.52
CA GLU A 91 7.32 11.81 -3.64
C GLU A 91 5.87 11.76 -3.14
N VAL A 92 5.52 12.68 -2.25
CA VAL A 92 4.17 12.81 -1.70
C VAL A 92 3.70 14.24 -1.93
N ARG A 93 2.54 14.39 -2.57
CA ARG A 93 1.90 15.68 -2.79
C ARG A 93 0.69 15.83 -1.87
N ILE A 94 0.69 16.91 -1.08
CA ILE A 94 -0.32 17.15 -0.03
C ILE A 94 -0.94 18.52 -0.23
N ASP A 95 -2.27 18.61 -0.13
CA ASP A 95 -2.96 19.87 -0.01
C ASP A 95 -2.92 20.36 1.44
N LEU A 96 -2.02 21.29 1.74
CA LEU A 96 -1.88 21.85 3.09
C LEU A 96 -3.12 22.64 3.57
N TRP A 97 -3.96 23.12 2.66
CA TRP A 97 -5.19 23.80 3.05
C TRP A 97 -6.21 22.84 3.66
N SER A 98 -6.13 21.57 3.29
CA SER A 98 -6.95 20.51 3.88
C SER A 98 -6.66 20.32 5.38
N LEU A 99 -5.41 20.49 5.82
CA LEU A 99 -5.01 20.41 7.23
C LEU A 99 -5.72 21.45 8.12
N TYR A 100 -6.17 22.56 7.52
CA TYR A 100 -6.84 23.63 8.27
C TYR A 100 -8.37 23.55 8.24
N ARG A 101 -8.97 22.84 7.27
CA ARG A 101 -10.40 22.89 6.98
C ARG A 101 -11.12 21.55 6.97
N GLY A 102 -10.42 20.42 7.02
CA GLY A 102 -11.07 19.12 6.88
C GLY A 102 -10.10 17.95 6.89
N PRO A 103 -10.40 16.88 6.18
CA PRO A 103 -9.52 15.72 6.09
C PRO A 103 -8.19 16.08 5.43
N ILE A 104 -7.13 15.36 5.79
CA ILE A 104 -5.83 15.51 5.13
C ILE A 104 -5.98 14.96 3.71
N VAL A 105 -5.76 15.81 2.71
CA VAL A 105 -5.81 15.38 1.31
C VAL A 105 -4.40 15.16 0.80
N VAL A 106 -4.09 13.91 0.48
CA VAL A 106 -2.86 13.50 -0.20
C VAL A 106 -3.22 13.27 -1.66
N ASP A 107 -2.89 14.23 -2.52
CA ASP A 107 -3.28 14.20 -3.94
C ASP A 107 -2.58 13.08 -4.71
N MET A 108 -1.30 12.81 -4.39
CA MET A 108 -0.47 11.84 -5.09
C MET A 108 0.62 11.27 -4.18
N ILE A 109 0.87 9.99 -4.34
CA ILE A 109 2.05 9.29 -3.83
C ILE A 109 2.73 8.63 -5.03
N ASP A 110 3.98 8.98 -5.25
CA ASP A 110 4.82 8.40 -6.31
C ASP A 110 6.03 7.73 -5.67
N VAL A 111 6.25 6.46 -5.97
CA VAL A 111 7.29 5.63 -5.36
C VAL A 111 8.07 4.94 -6.46
N ASP A 112 9.36 5.06 -6.42
CA ASP A 112 10.27 4.48 -7.41
C ASP A 112 11.40 3.68 -6.74
N GLY A 113 11.75 2.54 -7.33
CA GLY A 113 12.83 1.69 -6.86
C GLY A 113 12.57 1.07 -5.48
N VAL A 114 11.48 0.30 -5.34
CA VAL A 114 11.10 -0.34 -4.07
C VAL A 114 11.66 -1.74 -3.97
N GLN A 115 12.33 -2.06 -2.87
CA GLN A 115 12.76 -3.42 -2.55
C GLN A 115 12.19 -3.81 -1.19
N VAL A 116 11.43 -4.91 -1.15
CA VAL A 116 10.82 -5.44 0.07
C VAL A 116 11.26 -6.88 0.29
N ARG A 117 11.79 -7.17 1.47
CA ARG A 117 12.25 -8.49 1.87
C ARG A 117 11.43 -8.99 3.05
N LEU A 118 10.53 -9.91 2.77
CA LEU A 118 9.67 -10.54 3.77
C LEU A 118 10.16 -11.93 4.10
N ALA A 119 10.22 -12.25 5.38
CA ALA A 119 10.64 -13.56 5.86
C ALA A 119 9.75 -14.02 7.03
N ARG A 120 9.48 -15.33 7.07
CA ARG A 120 8.76 -16.00 8.15
C ARG A 120 9.60 -17.14 8.68
N LEU A 121 9.61 -17.35 10.00
CA LEU A 121 10.22 -18.51 10.66
C LEU A 121 9.23 -19.67 10.81
N GLU A 122 9.73 -20.86 11.18
CA GLU A 122 8.92 -22.06 11.42
C GLU A 122 7.90 -21.90 12.54
N ASP A 123 8.19 -21.05 13.53
CA ASP A 123 7.28 -20.74 14.64
C ASP A 123 6.18 -19.74 14.27
N GLY A 124 6.16 -19.29 13.01
CA GLY A 124 5.22 -18.29 12.50
C GLY A 124 5.66 -16.84 12.69
N THR A 125 6.78 -16.59 13.36
CA THR A 125 7.33 -15.25 13.53
C THR A 125 7.66 -14.63 12.18
N ALA A 126 7.12 -13.44 11.91
CA ALA A 126 7.28 -12.73 10.64
C ALA A 126 8.06 -11.44 10.83
N ASN A 127 8.94 -11.08 9.87
CA ASN A 127 9.70 -9.83 9.97
C ASN A 127 8.85 -8.58 9.74
N TRP A 128 7.66 -8.72 9.16
CA TRP A 128 6.70 -7.62 8.99
C TRP A 128 5.73 -7.44 10.16
N ALA A 129 5.76 -8.31 11.17
CA ALA A 129 5.06 -8.09 12.43
C ALA A 129 5.74 -6.95 13.20
N ILE A 130 5.33 -5.71 12.86
CA ILE A 130 5.90 -4.46 13.38
C ILE A 130 5.02 -4.01 14.54
N GLY A 131 5.65 -3.61 15.67
CA GLY A 131 4.92 -3.02 16.81
C GLY A 131 4.20 -4.01 17.73
N GLU A 132 4.34 -5.32 17.57
CA GLU A 132 3.85 -6.33 18.51
C GLU A 132 4.85 -6.52 19.67
N GLY A 133 5.04 -5.47 20.47
CA GLY A 133 5.52 -5.58 21.84
C GLY A 133 4.33 -5.77 22.77
N GLU A 134 4.12 -7.02 23.25
CA GLU A 134 3.07 -7.51 24.16
C GLU A 134 1.62 -7.44 23.66
N PRO A 135 0.83 -8.52 23.82
CA PRO A 135 -0.60 -8.48 23.55
C PRO A 135 -1.21 -7.46 24.53
N ARG A 136 -1.44 -6.25 24.03
CA ARG A 136 -2.36 -5.35 24.72
C ARG A 136 -3.69 -6.07 24.74
N ASP A 137 -4.15 -6.42 25.96
CA ASP A 137 -5.54 -6.80 26.21
C ASP A 137 -6.43 -5.85 25.41
N ARG A 138 -6.99 -6.36 24.34
CA ARG A 138 -8.02 -5.65 23.59
C ARG A 138 -9.30 -5.66 24.43
N ASN A 139 -9.30 -4.86 25.47
CA ASN A 139 -10.55 -4.30 25.94
C ASN A 139 -11.02 -3.32 24.85
N THR A 140 -11.83 -3.87 24.00
CA THR A 140 -12.53 -3.29 22.88
C THR A 140 -13.58 -2.29 23.37
N ASP A 141 -13.15 -1.13 23.89
CA ASP A 141 -14.03 0.03 24.02
C ASP A 141 -13.12 1.26 24.17
N GLU A 142 -13.14 2.12 23.16
CA GLU A 142 -12.37 3.36 23.03
C GLU A 142 -11.09 3.29 22.19
N VAL A 143 -11.19 2.85 20.95
CA VAL A 143 -10.47 3.58 19.91
C VAL A 143 -11.21 4.90 19.73
N GLU A 144 -10.87 5.90 20.56
CA GLU A 144 -11.22 7.27 20.25
C GLU A 144 -10.84 7.53 18.80
N ARG A 145 -11.85 7.86 18.00
CA ARG A 145 -11.73 8.30 16.61
C ARG A 145 -11.01 9.65 16.56
N GLY A 146 -9.74 9.63 16.92
CA GLY A 146 -8.79 10.71 16.67
C GLY A 146 -8.00 10.48 15.39
N GLY A 147 -8.47 9.62 14.49
CA GLY A 147 -7.91 9.45 13.18
C GLY A 147 -8.19 10.70 12.36
N PHE A 148 -7.15 11.37 11.89
CA PHE A 148 -7.32 12.34 10.81
C PHE A 148 -7.91 11.58 9.63
N ASP A 149 -9.06 12.02 9.13
CA ASP A 149 -9.61 11.53 7.88
C ASP A 149 -8.57 11.86 6.80
N VAL A 150 -7.96 10.85 6.21
CA VAL A 150 -6.99 11.01 5.12
C VAL A 150 -7.68 10.58 3.84
N LEU A 151 -7.75 11.49 2.89
CA LEU A 151 -8.17 11.21 1.53
C LEU A 151 -6.92 11.01 0.67
N LEU A 152 -6.81 9.83 0.07
CA LEU A 152 -5.72 9.49 -0.84
C LEU A 152 -6.24 9.58 -2.28
N GLY A 153 -5.52 10.29 -3.13
CA GLY A 153 -5.81 10.43 -4.54
C GLY A 153 -5.19 9.31 -5.37
N GLU A 154 -4.09 9.60 -6.05
CA GLU A 154 -3.40 8.67 -6.94
C GLU A 154 -2.16 8.08 -6.25
N ILE A 155 -1.94 6.76 -6.42
CA ILE A 155 -0.70 6.09 -6.04
C ILE A 155 -0.07 5.50 -7.29
N THR A 156 1.20 5.81 -7.51
CA THR A 156 2.05 5.21 -8.53
C THR A 156 3.23 4.53 -7.86
N VAL A 157 3.54 3.30 -8.29
CA VAL A 157 4.74 2.59 -7.89
C VAL A 157 5.40 2.08 -9.16
N ASP A 158 6.61 2.50 -9.42
CA ASP A 158 7.42 2.02 -10.53
C ASP A 158 8.66 1.28 -9.98
N ASP A 159 9.04 0.20 -10.64
CA ASP A 159 10.20 -0.64 -10.29
C ASP A 159 10.21 -1.15 -8.85
N ALA A 160 9.26 -2.04 -8.50
CA ALA A 160 9.24 -2.65 -7.19
C ALA A 160 9.57 -4.16 -7.25
N GLU A 161 10.38 -4.61 -6.30
CA GLU A 161 10.73 -6.02 -6.09
C GLU A 161 10.32 -6.45 -4.68
N LEU A 162 9.57 -7.54 -4.58
CA LEU A 162 9.24 -8.19 -3.32
C LEU A 162 9.78 -9.61 -3.32
N VAL A 163 10.57 -9.94 -2.31
CA VAL A 163 11.06 -11.29 -2.07
C VAL A 163 10.46 -11.81 -0.77
N PHE A 164 9.78 -12.96 -0.86
CA PHE A 164 9.19 -13.63 0.30
C PHE A 164 9.85 -14.98 0.54
N GLU A 165 10.37 -15.15 1.76
CA GLU A 165 11.01 -16.39 2.23
C GLU A 165 10.16 -17.05 3.33
N SER A 166 9.92 -18.34 3.20
CA SER A 166 9.22 -19.16 4.20
C SER A 166 9.83 -20.55 4.29
N PRO A 167 9.97 -21.13 5.49
CA PRO A 167 10.50 -22.49 5.66
C PRO A 167 9.67 -23.58 4.99
N GLU A 168 8.37 -23.31 4.77
CA GLU A 168 7.44 -24.25 4.13
C GLU A 168 7.67 -24.40 2.63
N ARG A 169 8.56 -23.58 2.02
CA ARG A 169 8.82 -23.54 0.59
C ARG A 169 10.28 -23.79 0.24
N THR A 170 10.47 -24.44 -0.89
CA THR A 170 11.79 -24.77 -1.43
C THR A 170 12.40 -23.58 -2.20
N GLY A 171 12.37 -22.38 -1.63
CA GLY A 171 12.94 -21.18 -2.25
C GLY A 171 12.04 -19.97 -2.12
N PRO A 172 12.60 -18.78 -2.38
CA PRO A 172 11.87 -17.53 -2.27
C PRO A 172 10.83 -17.36 -3.38
N ILE A 173 9.73 -16.68 -3.06
CA ILE A 173 8.84 -16.12 -4.06
C ILE A 173 9.38 -14.73 -4.42
N GLN A 174 9.62 -14.50 -5.70
CA GLN A 174 10.00 -13.19 -6.21
C GLN A 174 8.84 -12.61 -6.99
N VAL A 175 8.41 -11.41 -6.60
CA VAL A 175 7.41 -10.62 -7.31
C VAL A 175 8.07 -9.34 -7.76
N ARG A 176 8.06 -9.09 -9.05
CA ARG A 176 8.48 -7.82 -9.64
C ARG A 176 7.26 -7.07 -10.11
N VAL A 177 7.17 -5.82 -9.75
CA VAL A 177 6.16 -4.89 -10.21
C VAL A 177 6.86 -3.85 -11.06
N ASP A 178 6.65 -3.92 -12.38
CA ASP A 178 7.21 -2.93 -13.30
C ASP A 178 6.46 -1.60 -13.16
N SER A 179 5.14 -1.68 -12.95
CA SER A 179 4.30 -0.49 -12.72
C SER A 179 3.02 -0.89 -11.98
N LEU A 180 2.69 -0.11 -10.96
CA LEU A 180 1.39 -0.13 -10.28
C LEU A 180 0.81 1.28 -10.34
N ARG A 181 -0.42 1.40 -10.80
CA ARG A 181 -1.19 2.65 -10.77
C ARG A 181 -2.52 2.41 -10.12
N GLN A 182 -2.83 3.24 -9.16
CA GLN A 182 -4.11 3.27 -8.51
C GLN A 182 -4.65 4.70 -8.57
N ARG A 183 -5.94 4.84 -8.91
CA ARG A 183 -6.63 6.12 -8.98
C ARG A 183 -8.03 6.00 -8.39
N GLN A 184 -8.42 6.99 -7.59
CA GLN A 184 -9.79 7.08 -7.10
C GLN A 184 -10.73 7.56 -8.22
N ARG A 185 -11.90 6.91 -8.31
CA ARG A 185 -13.00 7.27 -9.21
C ARG A 185 -14.00 8.19 -8.53
N ASP A 186 -14.92 8.73 -9.32
CA ASP A 186 -16.01 9.61 -8.82
C ASP A 186 -16.99 8.88 -7.90
N ASP A 187 -17.06 7.54 -7.93
CA ASP A 187 -17.90 6.68 -7.10
C ASP A 187 -17.19 6.10 -5.87
N ASP A 188 -16.04 6.67 -5.50
CA ASP A 188 -15.17 6.29 -4.39
C ASP A 188 -14.45 4.93 -4.55
N PHE A 189 -14.73 4.16 -5.61
CA PHE A 189 -13.96 2.97 -5.94
C PHE A 189 -12.58 3.33 -6.49
N LEU A 190 -11.67 2.38 -6.38
CA LEU A 190 -10.29 2.55 -6.81
C LEU A 190 -10.04 1.74 -8.08
N ASP A 191 -9.69 2.41 -9.16
CA ASP A 191 -9.12 1.75 -10.34
C ASP A 191 -7.70 1.31 -10.02
N LEU A 192 -7.40 0.07 -10.32
CA LEU A 192 -6.09 -0.55 -10.13
C LEU A 192 -5.57 -1.07 -11.46
N SER A 193 -4.32 -0.78 -11.77
CA SER A 193 -3.59 -1.40 -12.88
C SER A 193 -2.20 -1.78 -12.39
N VAL A 194 -1.84 -3.04 -12.56
CA VAL A 194 -0.55 -3.60 -12.15
C VAL A 194 0.05 -4.38 -13.29
N SER A 195 1.31 -4.16 -13.58
CA SER A 195 2.11 -4.97 -14.50
C SER A 195 3.42 -5.40 -13.85
N GLY A 196 3.86 -6.62 -14.14
CA GLY A 196 5.07 -7.16 -13.54
C GLY A 196 5.26 -8.64 -13.82
N ALA A 197 5.89 -9.35 -12.89
CA ALA A 197 6.12 -10.79 -12.99
C ALA A 197 6.15 -11.47 -11.62
N ILE A 198 5.76 -12.73 -11.56
CA ILE A 198 5.96 -13.63 -10.40
C ILE A 198 6.91 -14.74 -10.86
N GLY A 199 8.13 -14.71 -10.32
CA GLY A 199 9.23 -15.50 -10.86
C GLY A 199 9.50 -15.09 -12.31
N ASP A 200 9.44 -16.05 -13.24
CA ASP A 200 9.65 -15.80 -14.68
C ASP A 200 8.35 -15.54 -15.46
N ARG A 201 7.19 -15.56 -14.80
CA ARG A 201 5.89 -15.44 -15.44
C ARG A 201 5.37 -14.01 -15.39
N ALA A 202 5.07 -13.45 -16.56
CA ALA A 202 4.50 -12.10 -16.65
C ALA A 202 3.09 -12.05 -16.06
N VAL A 203 2.78 -10.97 -15.38
CA VAL A 203 1.47 -10.72 -14.76
C VAL A 203 1.01 -9.31 -15.12
N ARG A 204 -0.25 -9.20 -15.54
CA ARG A 204 -0.96 -7.95 -15.68
C ARG A 204 -2.32 -8.09 -15.01
N VAL A 205 -2.68 -7.12 -14.20
CA VAL A 205 -3.98 -7.07 -13.51
C VAL A 205 -4.55 -5.69 -13.64
N GLU A 206 -5.81 -5.60 -14.04
CA GLU A 206 -6.55 -4.35 -14.14
C GLU A 206 -7.94 -4.54 -13.53
N GLY A 207 -8.51 -3.48 -12.97
CA GLY A 207 -9.88 -3.52 -12.47
C GLY A 207 -10.14 -2.59 -11.33
N GLU A 208 -11.13 -2.93 -10.55
CA GLU A 208 -11.65 -2.09 -9.46
C GLU A 208 -11.51 -2.81 -8.13
N VAL A 209 -11.09 -2.08 -7.12
CA VAL A 209 -11.03 -2.59 -5.74
C VAL A 209 -11.65 -1.57 -4.80
N GLY A 210 -12.43 -2.00 -3.87
CA GLY A 210 -13.01 -1.28 -2.74
C GLY A 210 -12.89 0.25 -2.73
N THR A 211 -12.98 0.78 -1.55
CA THR A 211 -12.70 2.20 -1.27
C THR A 211 -11.42 2.32 -0.43
N TRP A 212 -10.82 3.50 -0.32
CA TRP A 212 -9.70 3.72 0.59
C TRP A 212 -10.02 3.29 2.03
N GLN A 213 -11.24 3.58 2.48
CA GLN A 213 -11.67 3.18 3.82
C GLN A 213 -11.66 1.66 3.97
N SER A 214 -12.20 0.92 3.00
CA SER A 214 -12.23 -0.54 3.06
C SER A 214 -10.83 -1.16 2.99
N LEU A 215 -9.91 -0.59 2.20
CA LEU A 215 -8.54 -1.07 2.12
C LEU A 215 -7.74 -0.78 3.38
N LEU A 216 -7.86 0.42 3.96
CA LEU A 216 -7.14 0.81 5.19
C LEU A 216 -7.62 0.03 6.42
N THR A 217 -8.92 -0.27 6.49
CA THR A 217 -9.47 -1.11 7.58
C THR A 217 -9.30 -2.59 7.32
N GLY A 218 -9.07 -2.99 6.06
CA GLY A 218 -9.05 -4.39 5.64
C GLY A 218 -10.43 -5.06 5.73
N GLU A 219 -11.52 -4.27 5.68
CA GLU A 219 -12.89 -4.73 5.87
C GLU A 219 -13.79 -4.32 4.70
N ASN A 220 -14.76 -5.19 4.37
CA ASN A 220 -15.80 -4.92 3.37
C ASN A 220 -15.24 -4.54 1.99
N ILE A 221 -14.29 -5.32 1.49
CA ILE A 221 -13.63 -5.08 0.21
C ILE A 221 -14.39 -5.79 -0.90
N HIS A 222 -14.98 -5.01 -1.81
CA HIS A 222 -15.49 -5.49 -3.09
C HIS A 222 -14.41 -5.33 -4.15
N TYR A 223 -14.33 -6.26 -5.08
CA TYR A 223 -13.38 -6.15 -6.18
C TYR A 223 -13.91 -6.79 -7.45
N THR A 224 -13.43 -6.29 -8.57
CA THR A 224 -13.58 -6.87 -9.90
C THR A 224 -12.28 -6.69 -10.63
N LEU A 225 -11.56 -7.78 -10.88
CA LEU A 225 -10.23 -7.79 -11.45
C LEU A 225 -10.18 -8.69 -12.67
N ASP A 226 -9.59 -8.19 -13.73
CA ASP A 226 -9.22 -8.92 -14.92
C ASP A 226 -7.70 -8.94 -15.03
N GLY A 227 -7.13 -10.06 -15.42
CA GLY A 227 -5.69 -10.16 -15.49
C GLY A 227 -5.21 -11.25 -16.42
N ASP A 228 -3.99 -11.08 -16.87
CA ASP A 228 -3.22 -12.06 -17.61
C ASP A 228 -2.08 -12.56 -16.73
N PHE A 229 -1.95 -13.87 -16.65
CA PHE A 229 -0.88 -14.55 -15.94
C PHE A 229 -0.18 -15.50 -16.93
N ASP A 230 0.92 -15.04 -17.51
CA ASP A 230 1.64 -15.72 -18.58
C ASP A 230 0.72 -15.95 -19.79
N VAL A 231 0.31 -17.20 -20.03
CA VAL A 231 -0.59 -17.60 -21.12
C VAL A 231 -2.07 -17.71 -20.70
N PHE A 232 -2.38 -17.42 -19.44
CA PHE A 232 -3.73 -17.51 -18.89
C PHE A 232 -4.35 -16.15 -18.72
N SER A 233 -5.63 -16.03 -19.06
CA SER A 233 -6.45 -14.88 -18.70
C SER A 233 -7.38 -15.27 -17.55
N VAL A 234 -7.42 -14.45 -16.51
CA VAL A 234 -8.20 -14.68 -15.29
C VAL A 234 -9.08 -13.48 -15.02
N SER A 235 -10.38 -13.71 -14.89
CA SER A 235 -11.33 -12.72 -14.40
C SER A 235 -11.83 -13.16 -13.03
N SER A 236 -11.82 -12.24 -12.05
CA SER A 236 -12.30 -12.53 -10.70
C SER A 236 -13.08 -11.36 -10.16
N SER A 237 -14.20 -11.64 -9.50
CA SER A 237 -14.97 -10.65 -8.78
C SER A 237 -15.46 -11.22 -7.45
N GLY A 238 -15.59 -10.35 -6.46
CA GLY A 238 -16.00 -10.85 -5.17
C GLY A 238 -16.07 -9.80 -4.07
N PHE A 239 -16.27 -10.35 -2.89
CA PHE A 239 -16.36 -9.61 -1.64
C PHE A 239 -15.53 -10.32 -0.57
N ILE A 240 -14.74 -9.53 0.15
CA ILE A 240 -13.96 -9.98 1.30
C ILE A 240 -14.40 -9.15 2.50
N ASP A 241 -15.00 -9.79 3.49
CA ASP A 241 -15.47 -9.13 4.70
C ASP A 241 -14.33 -8.69 5.62
N SER A 242 -13.23 -9.44 5.67
CA SER A 242 -12.02 -9.09 6.41
C SER A 242 -10.78 -9.74 5.80
N LEU A 243 -9.73 -8.98 5.54
CA LEU A 243 -8.45 -9.49 5.00
C LEU A 243 -7.69 -10.37 6.00
N LEU A 244 -7.77 -10.03 7.30
CA LEU A 244 -7.01 -10.73 8.34
C LEU A 244 -7.70 -12.00 8.82
N ALA A 245 -9.03 -12.05 8.77
CA ALA A 245 -9.84 -13.18 9.23
C ALA A 245 -11.13 -13.28 8.41
N PRO A 246 -11.06 -13.71 7.14
CA PRO A 246 -12.24 -13.79 6.30
C PRO A 246 -13.22 -14.81 6.85
N ARG A 247 -14.45 -14.37 7.12
CA ARG A 247 -15.53 -15.23 7.64
C ARG A 247 -16.57 -15.52 6.57
N ARG A 248 -16.83 -14.57 5.69
CA ARG A 248 -17.83 -14.63 4.62
C ARG A 248 -17.27 -14.17 3.29
N PRO A 249 -16.13 -14.71 2.84
CA PRO A 249 -15.63 -14.39 1.51
C PRO A 249 -16.61 -14.93 0.46
N SER A 250 -16.83 -14.14 -0.58
CA SER A 250 -17.55 -14.57 -1.77
C SER A 250 -16.74 -14.16 -2.98
N MET A 251 -16.36 -15.13 -3.79
CA MET A 251 -15.53 -14.92 -4.97
C MET A 251 -16.04 -15.78 -6.12
N THR A 252 -16.15 -15.20 -7.29
CA THR A 252 -16.30 -15.92 -8.55
C THR A 252 -15.05 -15.70 -9.38
N PHE A 253 -14.61 -16.71 -10.09
CA PHE A 253 -13.48 -16.58 -10.98
C PHE A 253 -13.67 -17.41 -12.24
N THR A 254 -13.10 -16.92 -13.32
CA THR A 254 -12.97 -17.63 -14.59
C THR A 254 -11.51 -17.56 -15.02
N ALA A 255 -10.92 -18.69 -15.34
CA ALA A 255 -9.59 -18.76 -15.92
C ALA A 255 -9.64 -19.47 -17.27
N THR A 256 -8.99 -18.91 -18.27
CA THR A 256 -8.90 -19.48 -19.63
C THR A 256 -7.45 -19.54 -20.08
N GLY A 257 -7.09 -20.58 -20.79
CA GLY A 257 -5.72 -20.75 -21.32
C GLY A 257 -5.56 -22.04 -22.14
N PRO A 258 -4.43 -22.16 -22.84
CA PRO A 258 -4.18 -23.28 -23.76
C PRO A 258 -3.87 -24.60 -23.04
N ASP A 259 -3.30 -24.55 -21.84
CA ASP A 259 -3.00 -25.71 -21.01
C ASP A 259 -3.10 -25.37 -19.53
N ILE A 260 -4.12 -25.92 -18.87
CA ILE A 260 -4.37 -25.64 -17.47
C ILE A 260 -3.47 -26.45 -16.52
N ASN A 261 -2.74 -27.46 -17.03
CA ASN A 261 -1.91 -28.31 -16.17
C ASN A 261 -0.91 -27.50 -15.36
N ASP A 262 -0.41 -26.39 -15.91
CA ASP A 262 0.47 -25.48 -15.21
C ASP A 262 -0.21 -24.75 -14.03
N LEU A 263 -1.46 -24.32 -14.23
CA LEU A 263 -2.27 -23.67 -13.16
C LEU A 263 -2.70 -24.67 -12.10
N LEU A 264 -3.14 -25.86 -12.52
CA LEU A 264 -3.55 -26.93 -11.62
C LEU A 264 -2.37 -27.49 -10.82
N THR A 265 -1.18 -27.53 -11.42
CA THR A 265 0.07 -27.87 -10.71
C THR A 265 0.37 -26.86 -9.60
N LEU A 266 0.17 -25.57 -9.84
CA LEU A 266 0.27 -24.53 -8.80
C LEU A 266 -0.77 -24.73 -7.69
N ALA A 267 -1.99 -25.13 -8.06
CA ALA A 267 -3.07 -25.43 -7.11
C ALA A 267 -2.96 -26.84 -6.47
N ARG A 268 -1.97 -27.65 -6.87
CA ARG A 268 -1.81 -29.06 -6.48
C ARG A 268 -3.00 -29.96 -6.85
N ILE A 269 -3.66 -29.64 -7.96
CA ILE A 269 -4.77 -30.44 -8.51
C ILE A 269 -4.20 -31.25 -9.67
N GLU A 270 -4.31 -32.59 -9.60
CA GLU A 270 -3.94 -33.48 -10.70
C GLU A 270 -5.08 -33.52 -11.72
N ALA A 271 -4.87 -32.91 -12.88
CA ALA A 271 -5.74 -33.07 -14.04
C ALA A 271 -4.86 -33.22 -15.29
N SER A 272 -5.32 -33.95 -16.27
CA SER A 272 -4.63 -34.13 -17.53
C SER A 272 -5.61 -33.92 -18.69
N GLY A 273 -5.22 -33.04 -19.62
CA GLY A 273 -5.99 -32.78 -20.81
C GLY A 273 -5.22 -31.88 -21.78
N GLU A 274 -5.46 -32.06 -23.09
CA GLU A 274 -4.89 -31.23 -24.13
C GLU A 274 -6.02 -30.41 -24.78
N GLY A 275 -5.84 -29.09 -24.89
CA GLY A 275 -6.77 -28.17 -25.56
C GLY A 275 -7.07 -26.95 -24.74
N ASP A 276 -7.76 -25.97 -25.34
CA ASP A 276 -8.17 -24.76 -24.65
C ASP A 276 -9.15 -25.10 -23.52
N ILE A 277 -8.83 -24.65 -22.34
CA ILE A 277 -9.57 -24.96 -21.13
C ILE A 277 -10.15 -23.68 -20.54
N ARG A 278 -11.37 -23.78 -20.05
CA ARG A 278 -12.05 -22.79 -19.27
C ARG A 278 -12.38 -23.39 -17.90
N LEU A 279 -11.81 -22.80 -16.87
CA LEU A 279 -12.10 -23.11 -15.47
C LEU A 279 -13.01 -22.03 -14.92
N GLU A 280 -14.17 -22.40 -14.42
CA GLU A 280 -15.05 -21.51 -13.68
C GLU A 280 -15.14 -22.00 -12.24
N GLY A 281 -15.07 -21.09 -11.28
CA GLY A 281 -15.18 -21.46 -9.90
C GLY A 281 -15.91 -20.40 -9.08
N GLN A 282 -16.52 -20.89 -8.01
CA GLN A 282 -17.14 -20.05 -7.01
C GLN A 282 -16.65 -20.49 -5.63
N LEU A 283 -16.18 -19.52 -4.88
CA LEU A 283 -15.77 -19.68 -3.48
C LEU A 283 -16.76 -18.90 -2.62
N ALA A 284 -17.36 -19.54 -1.65
CA ALA A 284 -18.23 -18.86 -0.68
C ALA A 284 -18.08 -19.50 0.70
N ALA A 285 -18.20 -18.68 1.73
CA ALA A 285 -18.37 -19.14 3.10
C ALA A 285 -19.48 -18.34 3.78
N SER A 286 -20.21 -18.99 4.69
CA SER A 286 -21.19 -18.38 5.57
C SER A 286 -20.73 -18.48 7.02
N ASP A 287 -21.28 -17.66 7.91
CA ASP A 287 -21.01 -17.75 9.35
C ASP A 287 -21.24 -19.20 9.83
N ASN A 288 -20.19 -19.82 10.38
CA ASN A 288 -20.16 -21.20 10.89
C ASN A 288 -20.24 -22.33 9.84
N GLU A 289 -20.16 -22.06 8.55
CA GLU A 289 -20.05 -23.09 7.53
C GLU A 289 -18.61 -23.19 6.99
N PRO A 290 -18.15 -24.41 6.62
CA PRO A 290 -16.85 -24.54 6.00
C PRO A 290 -16.83 -23.84 4.65
N LEU A 291 -15.65 -23.38 4.25
CA LEU A 291 -15.43 -22.80 2.93
C LEU A 291 -15.87 -23.78 1.85
N GLN A 292 -16.81 -23.35 1.02
CA GLN A 292 -17.31 -24.12 -0.13
C GLN A 292 -16.62 -23.62 -1.39
N LEU A 293 -16.03 -24.55 -2.12
CA LEU A 293 -15.39 -24.28 -3.40
C LEU A 293 -16.04 -25.17 -4.46
N ASP A 294 -16.79 -24.54 -5.35
CA ASP A 294 -17.38 -25.20 -6.52
C ASP A 294 -16.55 -24.86 -7.75
N ILE A 295 -16.06 -25.88 -8.44
CA ILE A 295 -15.24 -25.73 -9.65
C ILE A 295 -15.89 -26.50 -10.80
N CYS A 296 -16.06 -25.81 -11.92
CA CYS A 296 -16.50 -26.39 -13.17
C CYS A 296 -15.37 -26.30 -14.21
N LEU A 297 -14.95 -27.41 -14.76
CA LEU A 297 -13.96 -27.49 -15.82
C LEU A 297 -14.67 -27.71 -17.14
N LEU A 298 -14.57 -26.75 -18.05
CA LEU A 298 -15.11 -26.84 -19.39
C LEU A 298 -13.97 -27.11 -20.39
N TYR A 299 -14.10 -28.16 -21.12
CA TYR A 299 -13.16 -28.58 -22.15
C TYR A 299 -13.68 -28.17 -23.52
N THR A 300 -12.91 -27.43 -24.30
CA THR A 300 -13.19 -27.24 -25.72
C THR A 300 -12.31 -28.22 -26.50
N SER A 301 -12.91 -29.31 -26.94
CA SER A 301 -12.25 -30.21 -27.88
C SER A 301 -12.07 -29.51 -29.23
N PRO A 302 -10.91 -29.65 -29.90
CA PRO A 302 -10.65 -29.03 -31.20
C PRO A 302 -11.60 -29.49 -32.28
#